data_c4fe31ff4a96dc7897f6a060010f8f18
#
_entry.id   c4fe31ff4a96dc7897f6a060010f8f18
#
_cell.length_a   1.000
_cell.length_b   1.000
_cell.length_c   1.000
_cell.angle_alpha   90.00
_cell.angle_beta   90.00
_cell.angle_gamma   90.00
#
_symmetry.space_group_name_H-M   'P 1'
#
loop_
_entity.id
_entity.type
_entity.pdbx_description
1 polymer ?
#
loop_
_entity_poly.entity_id
_entity_poly.type
_entity_poly.pdbx_seq_one_letter_code
_entity_poly.pdbx_strand_id
1 'polypeptide(L)'
;MNIGIIFKILGTIFSIMLCVFLCGTAAAFLLGDDIIPFALSAGLSLVCAVFFRLIARIRNVSISKKDAYLSVVLAWLSICLIGTMPYLFLAHDIAFTDAFFESVAGFTTTGASVLTEYVLNDLPKSFLFWRCFSNWIGGIGVVMIVIVIIPSLNAGGYKLFSLESSTQGKMLPRINEMVWRFIFIYLCMTIIGMALLYIGGMKIFDSICYGLSTISTGGSSTDDVTSFSSYCQYIMIILMAMGGTSFGIFYAFAKGRFKRIWHNEELQAYWLLIIFASILASGLLLWKTDWDPEHAIREGIFSIVSVVSCTGLSASEFNSYPVAISTILFILMFVGGCSGSTSGGIKIFRFVILFKNIRLILDSILHPNHIKKIKFNEKVIDNNMNITVLLFIFLYVLMVLIGSLILVFLGIDGKEAFNAIAMSMSSFGITFGDLSTYSTPVRMILCFCMILGRLEIYPMLILFMPNFWKKL
;
A
#
# COMPACT_ATOMS: atom_id res chain seq x y z
N MET A 1 1.59 -4.82 29.62
CA MET A 1 1.75 -3.77 28.60
C MET A 1 2.66 -2.67 29.13
N ASN A 2 3.65 -2.28 28.34
CA ASN A 2 4.59 -1.20 28.69
C ASN A 2 4.22 0.11 28.00
N ILE A 3 3.34 0.87 28.65
CA ILE A 3 2.81 2.14 28.10
C ILE A 3 3.93 3.15 27.81
N GLY A 4 5.02 3.15 28.61
CA GLY A 4 6.14 4.06 28.36
C GLY A 4 6.86 3.82 27.03
N ILE A 5 6.97 2.57 26.58
CA ILE A 5 7.54 2.24 25.25
C ILE A 5 6.61 2.70 24.14
N ILE A 6 5.30 2.51 24.29
CA ILE A 6 4.30 2.97 23.33
C ILE A 6 4.40 4.49 23.15
N PHE A 7 4.42 5.23 24.26
CA PHE A 7 4.58 6.70 24.20
C PHE A 7 5.90 7.15 23.57
N LYS A 8 6.99 6.42 23.81
CA LYS A 8 8.28 6.72 23.14
C LYS A 8 8.17 6.52 21.63
N ILE A 9 7.52 5.45 21.18
CA ILE A 9 7.30 5.18 19.74
C ILE A 9 6.44 6.29 19.14
N LEU A 10 5.33 6.66 19.77
CA LEU A 10 4.47 7.76 19.31
C LEU A 10 5.24 9.09 19.23
N GLY A 11 6.02 9.42 20.27
CA GLY A 11 6.87 10.62 20.25
C GLY A 11 7.89 10.64 19.12
N THR A 12 8.42 9.46 18.73
CA THR A 12 9.31 9.35 17.57
C THR A 12 8.56 9.56 16.26
N ILE A 13 7.35 8.99 16.15
CA ILE A 13 6.49 9.16 14.97
C ILE A 13 6.12 10.63 14.76
N PHE A 14 5.68 11.33 15.81
CA PHE A 14 5.38 12.77 15.71
C PHE A 14 6.63 13.58 15.36
N SER A 15 7.83 13.17 15.77
CA SER A 15 9.08 13.82 15.34
C SER A 15 9.39 13.58 13.85
N ILE A 16 9.06 12.41 13.33
CA ILE A 16 9.16 12.13 11.89
C ILE A 16 8.14 12.98 11.13
N MET A 17 6.88 13.02 11.60
CA MET A 17 5.84 13.84 10.98
C MET A 17 6.17 15.33 11.00
N LEU A 18 6.85 15.82 12.05
CA LEU A 18 7.39 17.20 12.07
C LEU A 18 8.33 17.42 10.86
N CYS A 19 9.28 16.54 10.61
CA CYS A 19 10.17 16.65 9.44
C CYS A 19 9.37 16.60 8.12
N VAL A 20 8.38 15.73 8.04
CA VAL A 20 7.52 15.58 6.86
C VAL A 20 6.74 16.87 6.58
N PHE A 21 6.16 17.52 7.61
CA PHE A 21 5.47 18.80 7.44
C PHE A 21 6.41 19.96 7.13
N LEU A 22 7.63 19.95 7.66
CA LEU A 22 8.65 20.93 7.27
C LEU A 22 9.02 20.80 5.78
N CYS A 23 9.07 19.57 5.22
CA CYS A 23 9.20 19.38 3.78
C CYS A 23 7.99 19.92 3.03
N GLY A 24 6.76 19.72 3.53
CA GLY A 24 5.54 20.32 2.97
C GLY A 24 5.57 21.85 3.00
N THR A 25 6.03 22.46 4.12
CA THR A 25 6.21 23.91 4.24
C THR A 25 7.22 24.44 3.23
N ALA A 26 8.34 23.73 3.04
CA ALA A 26 9.35 24.11 2.05
C ALA A 26 8.80 24.00 0.62
N ALA A 27 8.01 22.97 0.32
CA ALA A 27 7.36 22.81 -0.98
C ALA A 27 6.34 23.94 -1.24
N ALA A 28 5.51 24.30 -0.26
CA ALA A 28 4.57 25.42 -0.37
C ALA A 28 5.30 26.75 -0.64
N PHE A 29 6.39 27.00 0.09
CA PHE A 29 7.22 28.19 -0.13
C PHE A 29 7.82 28.23 -1.55
N LEU A 30 8.35 27.11 -2.06
CA LEU A 30 8.93 27.03 -3.40
C LEU A 30 7.89 27.18 -4.52
N LEU A 31 6.65 26.74 -4.28
CA LEU A 31 5.54 26.84 -5.22
C LEU A 31 4.81 28.20 -5.15
N GLY A 32 5.11 29.04 -4.17
CA GLY A 32 4.45 30.33 -3.97
C GLY A 32 3.05 30.20 -3.35
N ASP A 33 2.73 29.09 -2.73
CA ASP A 33 1.47 28.82 -2.04
C ASP A 33 1.53 29.23 -0.57
N ASP A 34 0.38 29.21 0.11
CA ASP A 34 0.31 29.50 1.56
C ASP A 34 1.05 28.42 2.37
N ILE A 35 2.00 28.84 3.19
CA ILE A 35 2.80 27.99 4.06
C ILE A 35 2.12 27.69 5.41
N ILE A 36 1.10 28.47 5.80
CA ILE A 36 0.47 28.42 7.11
C ILE A 36 -0.09 27.03 7.43
N PRO A 37 -0.83 26.33 6.55
CA PRO A 37 -1.39 25.02 6.85
C PRO A 37 -0.33 23.99 7.27
N PHE A 38 0.78 23.96 6.55
CA PHE A 38 1.88 23.01 6.85
C PHE A 38 2.69 23.43 8.06
N ALA A 39 2.94 24.73 8.25
CA ALA A 39 3.66 25.26 9.41
C ALA A 39 2.92 25.02 10.72
N LEU A 40 1.60 25.22 10.75
CA LEU A 40 0.76 24.94 11.93
C LEU A 40 0.74 23.43 12.21
N SER A 41 0.64 22.60 11.19
CA SER A 41 0.70 21.13 11.33
C SER A 41 2.06 20.66 11.87
N ALA A 42 3.16 21.28 11.44
CA ALA A 42 4.50 21.05 11.99
C ALA A 42 4.58 21.46 13.47
N GLY A 43 4.05 22.63 13.84
CA GLY A 43 3.98 23.09 15.22
C GLY A 43 3.19 22.14 16.13
N LEU A 44 2.03 21.67 15.67
CA LEU A 44 1.22 20.69 16.39
C LEU A 44 1.98 19.35 16.56
N SER A 45 2.66 18.88 15.51
CA SER A 45 3.48 17.66 15.57
C SER A 45 4.63 17.80 16.58
N LEU A 46 5.26 18.97 16.67
CA LEU A 46 6.30 19.26 17.65
C LEU A 46 5.75 19.17 19.07
N VAL A 47 4.61 19.80 19.33
CA VAL A 47 3.94 19.76 20.65
C VAL A 47 3.63 18.32 21.04
N CYS A 48 3.02 17.54 20.15
CA CYS A 48 2.74 16.12 20.38
C CYS A 48 4.02 15.32 20.62
N ALA A 49 5.09 15.54 19.84
CA ALA A 49 6.37 14.84 19.99
C ALA A 49 6.98 15.08 21.36
N VAL A 50 7.00 16.34 21.82
CA VAL A 50 7.51 16.73 23.15
C VAL A 50 6.64 16.12 24.24
N PHE A 51 5.32 16.25 24.14
CA PHE A 51 4.36 15.72 25.11
C PHE A 51 4.54 14.21 25.33
N PHE A 52 4.55 13.40 24.26
CA PHE A 52 4.71 11.97 24.37
C PHE A 52 6.09 11.55 24.87
N ARG A 53 7.16 12.29 24.54
CA ARG A 53 8.49 12.04 25.05
C ARG A 53 8.64 12.35 26.54
N LEU A 54 8.01 13.42 27.02
CA LEU A 54 8.04 13.78 28.45
C LEU A 54 7.27 12.78 29.32
N ILE A 55 6.17 12.22 28.82
CA ILE A 55 5.37 11.21 29.55
C ILE A 55 6.01 9.81 29.46
N ALA A 56 6.86 9.55 28.47
CA ALA A 56 7.48 8.25 28.23
C ALA A 56 8.45 7.87 29.36
N ARG A 57 7.92 7.36 30.48
CA ARG A 57 8.74 6.79 31.59
C ARG A 57 9.07 5.33 31.28
N ILE A 58 10.30 5.08 30.84
CA ILE A 58 10.76 3.73 30.53
C ILE A 58 11.35 3.09 31.77
N ARG A 59 10.66 2.06 32.30
CA ARG A 59 11.18 1.23 33.39
C ARG A 59 11.91 -0.03 32.89
N ASN A 60 11.52 -0.58 31.74
CA ASN A 60 12.13 -1.77 31.12
C ASN A 60 12.17 -1.62 29.61
N VAL A 61 13.25 -2.11 28.97
CA VAL A 61 13.51 -1.97 27.53
C VAL A 61 12.92 -3.14 26.71
N SER A 62 12.35 -4.16 27.34
CA SER A 62 11.78 -5.32 26.61
C SER A 62 10.40 -5.01 26.04
N ILE A 63 10.28 -5.13 24.72
CA ILE A 63 9.02 -4.97 23.99
C ILE A 63 8.30 -6.33 23.95
N SER A 64 7.12 -6.41 24.53
CA SER A 64 6.27 -7.59 24.39
C SER A 64 5.57 -7.62 23.02
N LYS A 65 5.10 -8.82 22.58
CA LYS A 65 4.32 -8.93 21.34
C LYS A 65 3.06 -8.05 21.38
N LYS A 66 2.39 -7.95 22.54
CA LYS A 66 1.23 -7.09 22.73
C LYS A 66 1.56 -5.62 22.55
N ASP A 67 2.69 -5.17 23.11
CA ASP A 67 3.14 -3.77 22.98
C ASP A 67 3.46 -3.43 21.53
N ALA A 68 4.06 -4.36 20.78
CA ALA A 68 4.38 -4.17 19.37
C ALA A 68 3.11 -4.02 18.51
N TYR A 69 2.11 -4.92 18.65
CA TYR A 69 0.85 -4.80 17.90
C TYR A 69 0.13 -3.49 18.18
N LEU A 70 -0.01 -3.13 19.45
CA LEU A 70 -0.69 -1.90 19.83
C LEU A 70 0.07 -0.65 19.32
N SER A 71 1.40 -0.66 19.41
CA SER A 71 2.23 0.45 18.90
C SER A 71 2.07 0.66 17.41
N VAL A 72 1.97 -0.40 16.60
CA VAL A 72 1.78 -0.31 15.15
C VAL A 72 0.44 0.33 14.82
N VAL A 73 -0.64 -0.17 15.42
CA VAL A 73 -1.97 0.36 15.13
C VAL A 73 -2.09 1.82 15.57
N LEU A 74 -1.62 2.15 16.79
CA LEU A 74 -1.64 3.54 17.27
C LEU A 74 -0.74 4.45 16.43
N ALA A 75 0.39 3.95 15.94
CA ALA A 75 1.28 4.66 15.02
C ALA A 75 0.54 5.10 13.76
N TRP A 76 -0.11 4.15 13.08
CA TRP A 76 -0.86 4.44 11.85
C TRP A 76 -2.03 5.38 12.09
N LEU A 77 -2.82 5.15 13.13
CA LEU A 77 -3.91 6.06 13.50
C LEU A 77 -3.38 7.47 13.79
N SER A 78 -2.26 7.59 14.50
CA SER A 78 -1.65 8.90 14.80
C SER A 78 -1.14 9.61 13.55
N ILE A 79 -0.51 8.88 12.61
CA ILE A 79 -0.06 9.43 11.32
C ILE A 79 -1.25 9.95 10.52
N CYS A 80 -2.32 9.15 10.40
CA CYS A 80 -3.52 9.55 9.67
C CYS A 80 -4.20 10.77 10.33
N LEU A 81 -4.32 10.79 11.66
CA LEU A 81 -4.94 11.90 12.38
C LEU A 81 -4.13 13.21 12.25
N ILE A 82 -2.82 13.16 12.42
CA ILE A 82 -2.01 14.38 12.29
C ILE A 82 -1.90 14.83 10.82
N GLY A 83 -1.93 13.88 9.88
CA GLY A 83 -1.92 14.16 8.44
C GLY A 83 -3.20 14.83 7.92
N THR A 84 -4.27 14.83 8.72
CA THR A 84 -5.51 15.57 8.45
C THR A 84 -5.33 17.08 8.62
N MET A 85 -4.39 17.50 9.47
CA MET A 85 -4.27 18.90 9.88
C MET A 85 -4.02 19.89 8.73
N PRO A 86 -3.14 19.62 7.73
CA PRO A 86 -2.97 20.53 6.61
C PRO A 86 -4.27 20.86 5.89
N TYR A 87 -5.13 19.86 5.67
CA TYR A 87 -6.42 20.04 4.99
C TYR A 87 -7.39 20.91 5.81
N LEU A 88 -7.39 20.77 7.15
CA LEU A 88 -8.24 21.56 8.04
C LEU A 88 -7.77 22.99 8.20
N PHE A 89 -6.48 23.26 8.04
CA PHE A 89 -5.91 24.60 8.11
C PHE A 89 -5.94 25.33 6.76
N LEU A 90 -6.32 24.63 5.68
CA LEU A 90 -6.54 25.26 4.39
C LEU A 90 -7.81 26.12 4.45
N ALA A 91 -7.79 27.29 3.80
CA ALA A 91 -8.90 28.25 3.78
C ALA A 91 -10.15 27.78 2.98
N HIS A 92 -10.18 26.52 2.56
CA HIS A 92 -11.35 25.88 1.94
C HIS A 92 -12.14 25.13 3.01
N ASP A 93 -13.46 25.24 3.01
CA ASP A 93 -14.36 24.58 3.97
C ASP A 93 -14.42 23.05 3.79
N ILE A 94 -13.26 22.38 3.98
CA ILE A 94 -13.17 20.92 3.92
C ILE A 94 -13.61 20.33 5.27
N ALA A 95 -14.65 19.52 5.26
CA ALA A 95 -15.13 18.85 6.46
C ALA A 95 -14.06 17.92 7.07
N PHE A 96 -14.04 17.78 8.40
CA PHE A 96 -13.09 16.90 9.09
C PHE A 96 -13.08 15.46 8.52
N THR A 97 -14.24 14.92 8.17
CA THR A 97 -14.37 13.57 7.61
C THR A 97 -13.69 13.41 6.26
N ASP A 98 -13.77 14.43 5.42
CA ASP A 98 -13.17 14.44 4.09
C ASP A 98 -11.66 14.64 4.18
N ALA A 99 -11.21 15.57 5.02
CA ALA A 99 -9.81 15.76 5.35
C ALA A 99 -9.18 14.50 5.94
N PHE A 100 -9.90 13.79 6.82
CA PHE A 100 -9.44 12.53 7.41
C PHE A 100 -9.38 11.41 6.36
N PHE A 101 -10.37 11.33 5.46
CA PHE A 101 -10.37 10.37 4.36
C PHE A 101 -9.17 10.57 3.42
N GLU A 102 -8.90 11.82 2.98
CA GLU A 102 -7.75 12.16 2.14
C GLU A 102 -6.42 11.79 2.83
N SER A 103 -6.30 12.08 4.12
CA SER A 103 -5.13 11.70 4.91
C SER A 103 -4.96 10.19 4.99
N VAL A 104 -6.03 9.45 5.30
CA VAL A 104 -5.99 7.98 5.35
C VAL A 104 -5.65 7.41 3.98
N ALA A 105 -6.33 7.85 2.91
CA ALA A 105 -6.07 7.40 1.55
C ALA A 105 -4.63 7.69 1.11
N GLY A 106 -4.07 8.83 1.52
CA GLY A 106 -2.68 9.18 1.30
C GLY A 106 -1.72 8.21 2.00
N PHE A 107 -1.75 8.15 3.32
CA PHE A 107 -0.80 7.35 4.09
C PHE A 107 -0.98 5.83 3.89
N THR A 108 -2.19 5.34 3.61
CA THR A 108 -2.39 3.93 3.26
C THR A 108 -2.01 3.60 1.82
N THR A 109 -1.54 4.59 1.04
CA THR A 109 -1.25 4.46 -0.39
C THR A 109 -2.42 3.93 -1.20
N THR A 110 -3.63 4.32 -0.83
CA THR A 110 -4.84 3.97 -1.58
C THR A 110 -5.08 4.94 -2.73
N GLY A 111 -4.78 6.24 -2.52
CA GLY A 111 -4.92 7.27 -3.56
C GLY A 111 -6.35 7.65 -3.93
N ALA A 112 -7.34 7.05 -3.28
CA ALA A 112 -8.74 7.42 -3.46
C ALA A 112 -9.00 8.85 -2.95
N SER A 113 -9.97 9.56 -3.56
CA SER A 113 -10.35 10.89 -3.14
C SER A 113 -11.87 10.99 -2.99
N VAL A 114 -12.29 11.69 -1.95
CA VAL A 114 -13.70 12.10 -1.75
C VAL A 114 -13.94 13.55 -2.15
N LEU A 115 -12.87 14.28 -2.51
CA LEU A 115 -12.97 15.63 -3.02
C LEU A 115 -13.48 15.58 -4.46
N THR A 116 -14.45 16.43 -4.79
CA THR A 116 -14.95 16.54 -6.15
C THR A 116 -13.85 17.03 -7.09
N GLU A 117 -13.96 16.71 -8.36
CA GLU A 117 -13.00 17.17 -9.38
C GLU A 117 -12.86 18.69 -9.40
N TYR A 118 -13.97 19.41 -9.16
CA TYR A 118 -13.96 20.86 -9.03
C TYR A 118 -13.06 21.33 -7.88
N VAL A 119 -13.17 20.72 -6.70
CA VAL A 119 -12.34 21.06 -5.53
C VAL A 119 -10.88 20.67 -5.78
N LEU A 120 -10.63 19.53 -6.40
CA LEU A 120 -9.28 19.06 -6.71
C LEU A 120 -8.55 20.02 -7.66
N ASN A 121 -9.25 20.55 -8.66
CA ASN A 121 -8.68 21.51 -9.62
C ASN A 121 -8.42 22.90 -9.01
N ASP A 122 -9.13 23.25 -7.93
CA ASP A 122 -8.95 24.52 -7.20
C ASP A 122 -7.91 24.41 -6.04
N LEU A 123 -7.43 23.21 -5.75
CA LEU A 123 -6.41 23.00 -4.71
C LEU A 123 -5.07 23.64 -5.09
N PRO A 124 -4.37 24.31 -4.15
CA PRO A 124 -3.00 24.76 -4.35
C PRO A 124 -2.07 23.59 -4.74
N LYS A 125 -1.06 23.88 -5.55
CA LYS A 125 -0.08 22.86 -5.98
C LYS A 125 0.63 22.17 -4.83
N SER A 126 0.87 22.88 -3.73
CA SER A 126 1.43 22.30 -2.51
C SER A 126 0.57 21.18 -1.90
N PHE A 127 -0.76 21.23 -2.08
CA PHE A 127 -1.66 20.16 -1.64
C PHE A 127 -1.69 18.98 -2.60
N LEU A 128 -1.60 19.21 -3.91
CA LEU A 128 -1.41 18.13 -4.90
C LEU A 128 -0.08 17.41 -4.63
N PHE A 129 0.99 18.16 -4.37
CA PHE A 129 2.26 17.59 -3.91
C PHE A 129 2.10 16.81 -2.59
N TRP A 130 1.38 17.36 -1.61
CA TRP A 130 1.15 16.71 -0.32
C TRP A 130 0.44 15.36 -0.45
N ARG A 131 -0.55 15.24 -1.33
CA ARG A 131 -1.23 13.97 -1.63
C ARG A 131 -0.25 12.93 -2.14
N CYS A 132 0.58 13.27 -3.13
CA CYS A 132 1.60 12.37 -3.67
C CYS A 132 2.71 12.06 -2.64
N PHE A 133 3.10 13.06 -1.84
CA PHE A 133 4.14 12.90 -0.82
C PHE A 133 3.67 12.06 0.37
N SER A 134 2.41 12.20 0.80
CA SER A 134 1.83 11.33 1.83
C SER A 134 1.77 9.86 1.39
N ASN A 135 1.43 9.58 0.12
CA ASN A 135 1.54 8.24 -0.46
C ASN A 135 2.98 7.72 -0.38
N TRP A 136 3.94 8.55 -0.74
CA TRP A 136 5.35 8.16 -0.74
C TRP A 136 5.85 7.82 0.67
N ILE A 137 5.49 8.62 1.67
CA ILE A 137 5.78 8.34 3.08
C ILE A 137 5.06 7.07 3.54
N GLY A 138 3.79 6.87 3.16
CA GLY A 138 3.02 5.66 3.44
C GLY A 138 3.65 4.39 2.86
N GLY A 139 4.22 4.47 1.65
CA GLY A 139 4.96 3.39 1.01
C GLY A 139 6.19 2.97 1.81
N ILE A 140 7.02 3.93 2.25
CA ILE A 140 8.16 3.67 3.15
C ILE A 140 7.68 3.08 4.49
N GLY A 141 6.58 3.64 5.04
CA GLY A 141 6.04 3.22 6.33
C GLY A 141 5.75 1.72 6.38
N VAL A 142 5.15 1.15 5.34
CA VAL A 142 4.88 -0.30 5.27
C VAL A 142 6.16 -1.12 5.18
N VAL A 143 7.12 -0.71 4.35
CA VAL A 143 8.41 -1.40 4.24
C VAL A 143 9.11 -1.43 5.60
N MET A 144 9.04 -0.33 6.36
CA MET A 144 9.61 -0.25 7.71
C MET A 144 8.88 -1.17 8.70
N ILE A 145 7.55 -1.24 8.66
CA ILE A 145 6.75 -2.14 9.51
C ILE A 145 7.11 -3.60 9.24
N VAL A 146 7.13 -3.99 7.97
CA VAL A 146 7.48 -5.36 7.58
C VAL A 146 8.87 -5.76 8.09
N ILE A 147 9.83 -4.85 8.04
CA ILE A 147 11.22 -5.16 8.40
C ILE A 147 11.47 -5.10 9.91
N VAL A 148 10.90 -4.12 10.61
CA VAL A 148 11.23 -3.83 12.01
C VAL A 148 10.29 -4.55 12.99
N ILE A 149 9.01 -4.61 12.67
CA ILE A 149 7.97 -5.04 13.61
C ILE A 149 7.62 -6.51 13.43
N ILE A 150 7.46 -6.98 12.20
CA ILE A 150 7.12 -8.39 11.93
C ILE A 150 8.18 -9.37 12.48
N PRO A 151 9.52 -9.09 12.45
CA PRO A 151 10.50 -9.94 13.12
C PRO A 151 10.29 -10.11 14.61
N SER A 152 9.89 -9.05 15.30
CA SER A 152 9.67 -9.08 16.74
C SER A 152 8.44 -9.91 17.13
N LEU A 153 7.53 -10.14 16.17
CA LEU A 153 6.23 -10.78 16.40
C LEU A 153 6.20 -12.28 16.12
N ASN A 154 7.26 -12.87 15.52
CA ASN A 154 7.23 -14.25 15.01
C ASN A 154 5.98 -14.56 14.14
N ALA A 155 5.37 -13.53 13.53
CA ALA A 155 4.23 -13.70 12.66
C ALA A 155 4.64 -14.40 11.35
N GLY A 156 3.73 -15.19 10.76
CA GLY A 156 4.03 -16.04 9.60
C GLY A 156 4.68 -15.32 8.42
N GLY A 157 4.36 -14.03 8.19
CA GLY A 157 4.97 -13.20 7.15
C GLY A 157 6.48 -12.95 7.34
N TYR A 158 6.97 -12.88 8.59
CA TYR A 158 8.41 -12.72 8.86
C TYR A 158 9.21 -13.98 8.55
N LYS A 159 8.68 -15.16 8.87
CA LYS A 159 9.34 -16.42 8.50
C LYS A 159 9.55 -16.50 6.99
N LEU A 160 8.63 -15.97 6.17
CA LEU A 160 8.79 -15.87 4.72
C LEU A 160 9.86 -14.88 4.32
N PHE A 161 9.87 -13.68 4.90
CA PHE A 161 10.92 -12.70 4.66
C PHE A 161 12.30 -13.19 5.14
N SER A 162 12.37 -13.91 6.28
CA SER A 162 13.60 -14.55 6.75
C SER A 162 14.01 -15.76 5.91
N LEU A 163 13.05 -16.41 5.22
CA LEU A 163 13.34 -17.44 4.22
C LEU A 163 14.00 -16.81 2.97
N GLU A 164 13.66 -15.58 2.64
CA GLU A 164 14.37 -14.80 1.61
C GLU A 164 15.77 -14.34 2.07
N SER A 165 15.96 -14.00 3.36
CA SER A 165 17.26 -13.64 3.93
C SER A 165 17.95 -14.85 4.56
N SER A 166 18.88 -15.48 3.87
CA SER A 166 19.63 -16.68 4.31
C SER A 166 20.63 -16.45 5.45
N THR A 167 20.29 -15.68 6.51
CA THR A 167 21.21 -15.37 7.59
C THR A 167 20.62 -15.67 8.96
N GLN A 168 20.87 -16.89 9.43
CA GLN A 168 20.79 -17.24 10.84
C GLN A 168 21.98 -16.61 11.58
N GLY A 169 21.74 -15.69 12.50
CA GLY A 169 22.73 -15.17 13.42
C GLY A 169 22.59 -13.67 13.72
N LYS A 170 22.62 -13.30 15.01
CA LYS A 170 22.60 -11.94 15.64
C LYS A 170 21.82 -10.87 14.85
N MET A 171 20.50 -10.78 15.10
CA MET A 171 19.54 -10.08 14.23
C MET A 171 19.53 -8.56 14.34
N LEU A 172 19.71 -7.97 15.51
CA LEU A 172 19.44 -6.54 15.76
C LEU A 172 20.31 -5.55 14.97
N PRO A 173 21.64 -5.69 14.89
CA PRO A 173 22.46 -4.74 14.12
C PRO A 173 22.22 -4.81 12.61
N ARG A 174 21.87 -6.00 12.11
CA ARG A 174 21.62 -6.24 10.68
C ARG A 174 20.27 -5.72 10.19
N ILE A 175 19.27 -5.63 11.07
CA ILE A 175 17.95 -5.07 10.73
C ILE A 175 18.08 -3.59 10.38
N ASN A 176 18.78 -2.79 11.20
CA ASN A 176 18.98 -1.37 10.94
C ASN A 176 19.71 -1.12 9.61
N GLU A 177 20.77 -1.90 9.33
CA GLU A 177 21.45 -1.79 8.04
C GLU A 177 20.56 -2.14 6.87
N MET A 178 19.68 -3.12 7.02
CA MET A 178 18.77 -3.55 5.97
C MET A 178 17.69 -2.49 5.69
N VAL A 179 17.18 -1.86 6.74
CA VAL A 179 16.24 -0.73 6.66
C VAL A 179 16.83 0.42 5.85
N TRP A 180 18.05 0.88 6.22
CA TRP A 180 18.70 1.99 5.51
C TRP A 180 18.98 1.66 4.04
N ARG A 181 19.32 0.41 3.72
CA ARG A 181 19.53 -0.03 2.33
C ARG A 181 18.24 -0.02 1.53
N PHE A 182 17.11 -0.40 2.14
CA PHE A 182 15.81 -0.38 1.45
C PHE A 182 15.34 1.06 1.23
N ILE A 183 15.50 1.95 2.22
CA ILE A 183 15.22 3.38 2.05
C ILE A 183 16.08 3.95 0.92
N PHE A 184 17.37 3.62 0.88
CA PHE A 184 18.26 4.08 -0.18
C PHE A 184 17.83 3.59 -1.57
N ILE A 185 17.47 2.30 -1.71
CA ILE A 185 16.94 1.75 -2.97
C ILE A 185 15.65 2.47 -3.37
N TYR A 186 14.74 2.69 -2.42
CA TYR A 186 13.48 3.39 -2.65
C TYR A 186 13.71 4.82 -3.15
N LEU A 187 14.62 5.56 -2.50
CA LEU A 187 15.03 6.90 -2.93
C LEU A 187 15.63 6.91 -4.33
N CYS A 188 16.57 6.00 -4.62
CA CYS A 188 17.18 5.90 -5.94
C CYS A 188 16.13 5.62 -7.03
N MET A 189 15.21 4.68 -6.78
CA MET A 189 14.13 4.36 -7.74
C MET A 189 13.23 5.57 -7.98
N THR A 190 12.90 6.31 -6.93
CA THR A 190 12.07 7.51 -7.01
C THR A 190 12.77 8.60 -7.84
N ILE A 191 14.04 8.90 -7.54
CA ILE A 191 14.80 9.93 -8.28
C ILE A 191 14.99 9.55 -9.75
N ILE A 192 15.30 8.28 -10.03
CA ILE A 192 15.42 7.79 -11.41
C ILE A 192 14.08 7.90 -12.13
N GLY A 193 12.97 7.52 -11.46
CA GLY A 193 11.62 7.64 -12.01
C GLY A 193 11.26 9.07 -12.36
N MET A 194 11.49 10.03 -11.45
CA MET A 194 11.28 11.46 -11.69
C MET A 194 12.09 11.96 -12.91
N ALA A 195 13.37 11.58 -12.98
CA ALA A 195 14.25 11.99 -14.10
C ALA A 195 13.77 11.43 -15.45
N LEU A 196 13.34 10.16 -15.49
CA LEU A 196 12.83 9.54 -16.71
C LEU A 196 11.51 10.18 -17.17
N LEU A 197 10.60 10.50 -16.25
CA LEU A 197 9.35 11.20 -16.57
C LEU A 197 9.61 12.62 -17.07
N TYR A 198 10.54 13.34 -16.46
CA TYR A 198 10.96 14.67 -16.92
C TYR A 198 11.57 14.63 -18.33
N ILE A 199 12.44 13.66 -18.63
CA ILE A 199 13.02 13.45 -19.97
C ILE A 199 11.91 13.15 -21.00
N GLY A 200 10.82 12.49 -20.58
CA GLY A 200 9.65 12.21 -21.41
C GLY A 200 8.77 13.42 -21.72
N GLY A 201 9.15 14.61 -21.26
CA GLY A 201 8.46 15.87 -21.55
C GLY A 201 7.43 16.30 -20.50
N MET A 202 7.34 15.61 -19.36
CA MET A 202 6.52 16.08 -18.24
C MET A 202 7.09 17.36 -17.63
N LYS A 203 6.23 18.25 -17.13
CA LYS A 203 6.66 19.38 -16.30
C LYS A 203 7.36 18.87 -15.03
N ILE A 204 8.32 19.65 -14.50
CA ILE A 204 9.07 19.26 -13.29
C ILE A 204 8.14 18.91 -12.13
N PHE A 205 7.09 19.70 -11.90
CA PHE A 205 6.12 19.46 -10.83
C PHE A 205 5.42 18.11 -10.99
N ASP A 206 4.88 17.82 -12.17
CA ASP A 206 4.16 16.56 -12.44
C ASP A 206 5.12 15.37 -12.38
N SER A 207 6.34 15.48 -12.92
CA SER A 207 7.34 14.41 -12.84
C SER A 207 7.73 14.06 -11.40
N ILE A 208 7.79 15.05 -10.50
CA ILE A 208 8.00 14.82 -9.07
C ILE A 208 6.81 14.10 -8.48
N CYS A 209 5.60 14.60 -8.67
CA CYS A 209 4.38 14.03 -8.10
C CYS A 209 4.13 12.59 -8.58
N TYR A 210 4.23 12.34 -9.89
CA TYR A 210 4.06 10.98 -10.44
C TYR A 210 5.21 10.05 -10.06
N GLY A 211 6.45 10.53 -9.96
CA GLY A 211 7.57 9.74 -9.45
C GLY A 211 7.37 9.27 -8.01
N LEU A 212 6.82 10.14 -7.15
CA LEU A 212 6.45 9.79 -5.77
C LEU A 212 5.29 8.78 -5.74
N SER A 213 4.22 9.05 -6.49
CA SER A 213 2.98 8.28 -6.47
C SER A 213 3.13 6.89 -7.09
N THR A 214 3.85 6.74 -8.21
CA THR A 214 4.02 5.46 -8.91
C THR A 214 4.89 4.47 -8.13
N ILE A 215 6.03 4.91 -7.58
CA ILE A 215 6.93 4.04 -6.80
C ILE A 215 6.32 3.62 -5.47
N SER A 216 5.52 4.51 -4.86
CA SER A 216 4.78 4.18 -3.64
C SER A 216 3.56 3.30 -3.89
N THR A 217 3.20 3.07 -5.17
CA THR A 217 1.95 2.40 -5.56
C THR A 217 0.73 3.08 -4.93
N GLY A 218 0.70 4.42 -4.95
CA GLY A 218 -0.29 5.22 -4.23
C GLY A 218 -1.39 5.82 -5.09
N GLY A 219 -1.19 5.94 -6.42
CA GLY A 219 -2.22 6.31 -7.38
C GLY A 219 -2.70 7.77 -7.38
N SER A 220 -2.18 8.62 -6.49
CA SER A 220 -2.53 10.05 -6.55
C SER A 220 -1.94 10.72 -7.80
N SER A 221 -2.76 11.47 -8.50
CA SER A 221 -2.42 12.19 -9.73
C SER A 221 -2.55 13.69 -9.54
N THR A 222 -1.85 14.46 -10.37
CA THR A 222 -1.95 15.92 -10.46
C THR A 222 -2.75 16.37 -11.68
N ASP A 223 -2.83 15.50 -12.68
CA ASP A 223 -3.50 15.75 -13.96
C ASP A 223 -3.96 14.39 -14.53
N ASP A 224 -4.73 14.39 -15.60
CA ASP A 224 -5.13 13.16 -16.26
C ASP A 224 -3.92 12.49 -16.93
N VAL A 225 -3.74 11.18 -16.70
CA VAL A 225 -2.66 10.37 -17.26
C VAL A 225 -2.70 10.36 -18.80
N THR A 226 -3.89 10.51 -19.39
CA THR A 226 -4.06 10.57 -20.85
C THR A 226 -3.40 11.79 -21.49
N SER A 227 -3.21 12.87 -20.74
CA SER A 227 -2.56 14.11 -21.22
C SER A 227 -1.07 13.95 -21.49
N PHE A 228 -0.45 12.88 -20.96
CA PHE A 228 1.00 12.65 -21.07
C PHE A 228 1.35 11.76 -22.26
N SER A 229 2.60 11.92 -22.75
CA SER A 229 3.11 11.15 -23.89
C SER A 229 3.09 9.64 -23.62
N SER A 230 2.97 8.83 -24.68
CA SER A 230 3.07 7.37 -24.63
C SER A 230 4.34 6.90 -23.89
N TYR A 231 5.46 7.61 -24.11
CA TYR A 231 6.72 7.34 -23.40
C TYR A 231 6.55 7.44 -21.88
N CYS A 232 5.93 8.51 -21.37
CA CYS A 232 5.69 8.70 -19.94
C CYS A 232 4.81 7.60 -19.38
N GLN A 233 3.78 7.18 -20.11
CA GLN A 233 2.90 6.09 -19.69
C GLN A 233 3.65 4.75 -19.62
N TYR A 234 4.55 4.43 -20.55
CA TYR A 234 5.43 3.26 -20.47
C TYR A 234 6.39 3.32 -19.27
N ILE A 235 6.95 4.49 -18.97
CA ILE A 235 7.78 4.66 -17.77
C ILE A 235 6.96 4.45 -16.51
N MET A 236 5.73 4.97 -16.42
CA MET A 236 4.84 4.72 -15.30
C MET A 236 4.55 3.21 -15.12
N ILE A 237 4.29 2.47 -16.21
CA ILE A 237 4.12 1.00 -16.18
C ILE A 237 5.33 0.34 -15.51
N ILE A 238 6.54 0.71 -15.91
CA ILE A 238 7.77 0.14 -15.35
C ILE A 238 7.89 0.49 -13.85
N LEU A 239 7.64 1.75 -13.48
CA LEU A 239 7.75 2.20 -12.10
C LEU A 239 6.70 1.51 -11.20
N MET A 240 5.46 1.36 -11.65
CA MET A 240 4.40 0.63 -10.95
C MET A 240 4.77 -0.84 -10.75
N ALA A 241 5.27 -1.52 -11.80
CA ALA A 241 5.73 -2.90 -11.72
C ALA A 241 6.90 -3.06 -10.75
N MET A 242 7.83 -2.10 -10.73
CA MET A 242 8.93 -2.06 -9.76
C MET A 242 8.43 -1.83 -8.34
N GLY A 243 7.51 -0.90 -8.11
CA GLY A 243 6.87 -0.64 -6.81
C GLY A 243 6.17 -1.89 -6.25
N GLY A 244 5.52 -2.68 -7.12
CA GLY A 244 4.90 -3.97 -6.77
C GLY A 244 5.88 -5.12 -6.52
N THR A 245 7.18 -4.94 -6.81
CA THR A 245 8.22 -5.95 -6.61
C THR A 245 8.84 -5.83 -5.22
N SER A 246 9.23 -6.97 -4.61
CA SER A 246 9.89 -7.00 -3.30
C SER A 246 11.22 -6.22 -3.28
N PHE A 247 11.41 -5.34 -2.29
CA PHE A 247 12.69 -4.60 -2.12
C PHE A 247 13.87 -5.54 -1.83
N GLY A 248 13.62 -6.73 -1.29
CA GLY A 248 14.62 -7.79 -1.12
C GLY A 248 15.25 -8.25 -2.44
N ILE A 249 14.47 -8.22 -3.52
CA ILE A 249 14.93 -8.58 -4.87
C ILE A 249 15.86 -7.50 -5.44
N PHE A 250 15.51 -6.22 -5.31
CA PHE A 250 16.40 -5.13 -5.72
C PHE A 250 17.72 -5.14 -4.94
N TYR A 251 17.67 -5.48 -3.66
CA TYR A 251 18.87 -5.65 -2.86
C TYR A 251 19.72 -6.85 -3.34
N ALA A 252 19.09 -7.97 -3.71
CA ALA A 252 19.80 -9.11 -4.30
C ALA A 252 20.42 -8.76 -5.65
N PHE A 253 19.72 -7.96 -6.48
CA PHE A 253 20.22 -7.43 -7.74
C PHE A 253 21.45 -6.54 -7.54
N ALA A 254 21.38 -5.58 -6.62
CA ALA A 254 22.51 -4.69 -6.29
C ALA A 254 23.76 -5.46 -5.78
N LYS A 255 23.55 -6.67 -5.23
CA LYS A 255 24.64 -7.58 -4.81
C LYS A 255 25.07 -8.60 -5.86
N GLY A 256 24.58 -8.53 -7.07
CA GLY A 256 24.89 -9.46 -8.16
C GLY A 256 24.41 -10.90 -7.95
N ARG A 257 23.42 -11.11 -7.06
CA ARG A 257 22.89 -12.46 -6.75
C ARG A 257 21.78 -12.89 -7.71
N PHE A 258 22.05 -12.85 -9.01
CA PHE A 258 21.06 -13.12 -10.08
C PHE A 258 20.42 -14.51 -9.98
N LYS A 259 21.18 -15.55 -9.62
CA LYS A 259 20.65 -16.91 -9.45
C LYS A 259 19.49 -16.96 -8.45
N ARG A 260 19.56 -16.16 -7.37
CA ARG A 260 18.51 -16.07 -6.36
C ARG A 260 17.25 -15.38 -6.89
N ILE A 261 17.41 -14.40 -7.77
CA ILE A 261 16.30 -13.67 -8.39
C ILE A 261 15.51 -14.59 -9.29
N TRP A 262 16.20 -15.34 -10.17
CA TRP A 262 15.58 -16.27 -11.11
C TRP A 262 14.86 -17.46 -10.43
N HIS A 263 15.29 -17.90 -9.25
CA HIS A 263 14.67 -19.00 -8.50
C HIS A 263 13.64 -18.52 -7.46
N ASN A 264 13.27 -17.23 -7.47
CA ASN A 264 12.24 -16.72 -6.57
C ASN A 264 10.85 -17.01 -7.16
N GLU A 265 10.12 -17.94 -6.55
CA GLU A 265 8.80 -18.37 -7.00
C GLU A 265 7.76 -17.24 -6.95
N GLU A 266 7.85 -16.32 -5.98
CA GLU A 266 6.95 -15.18 -5.89
C GLU A 266 7.14 -14.22 -7.06
N LEU A 267 8.40 -13.89 -7.39
CA LEU A 267 8.73 -13.03 -8.51
C LEU A 267 8.31 -13.64 -9.84
N GLN A 268 8.55 -14.95 -10.02
CA GLN A 268 8.12 -15.66 -11.21
C GLN A 268 6.60 -15.62 -11.37
N ALA A 269 5.86 -15.89 -10.29
CA ALA A 269 4.40 -15.82 -10.29
C ALA A 269 3.87 -14.40 -10.59
N TYR A 270 4.52 -13.36 -10.03
CA TYR A 270 4.18 -11.97 -10.27
C TYR A 270 4.31 -11.58 -11.74
N TRP A 271 5.46 -11.84 -12.35
CA TRP A 271 5.69 -11.52 -13.76
C TRP A 271 4.86 -12.36 -14.70
N LEU A 272 4.67 -13.64 -14.39
CA LEU A 272 3.81 -14.52 -15.19
C LEU A 272 2.37 -14.04 -15.19
N LEU A 273 1.86 -13.61 -14.02
CA LEU A 273 0.52 -13.05 -13.91
C LEU A 273 0.37 -11.76 -14.73
N ILE A 274 1.32 -10.81 -14.58
CA ILE A 274 1.30 -9.55 -15.32
C ILE A 274 1.33 -9.82 -16.83
N ILE A 275 2.27 -10.64 -17.31
CA ILE A 275 2.43 -10.91 -18.75
C ILE A 275 1.17 -11.58 -19.30
N PHE A 276 0.67 -12.64 -18.65
CA PHE A 276 -0.52 -13.35 -19.11
C PHE A 276 -1.76 -12.45 -19.13
N ALA A 277 -2.01 -11.73 -18.03
CA ALA A 277 -3.16 -10.83 -17.93
C ALA A 277 -3.06 -9.65 -18.90
N SER A 278 -1.86 -9.10 -19.12
CA SER A 278 -1.66 -8.02 -20.08
C SER A 278 -1.91 -8.47 -21.52
N ILE A 279 -1.45 -9.66 -21.92
CA ILE A 279 -1.73 -10.23 -23.24
C ILE A 279 -3.24 -10.42 -23.41
N LEU A 280 -3.92 -10.96 -22.39
CA LEU A 280 -5.37 -11.16 -22.44
C LEU A 280 -6.13 -9.85 -22.53
N ALA A 281 -5.78 -8.85 -21.71
CA ALA A 281 -6.45 -7.54 -21.71
C ALA A 281 -6.21 -6.80 -23.04
N SER A 282 -4.97 -6.75 -23.51
CA SER A 282 -4.63 -6.11 -24.80
C SER A 282 -5.34 -6.79 -25.97
N GLY A 283 -5.40 -8.13 -25.98
CA GLY A 283 -6.13 -8.88 -27.00
C GLY A 283 -7.64 -8.62 -27.00
N LEU A 284 -8.24 -8.48 -25.80
CA LEU A 284 -9.64 -8.13 -25.67
C LEU A 284 -9.92 -6.69 -26.10
N LEU A 285 -9.02 -5.73 -25.81
CA LEU A 285 -9.16 -4.34 -26.28
C LEU A 285 -9.08 -4.28 -27.80
N LEU A 286 -8.10 -4.94 -28.43
CA LEU A 286 -7.96 -5.02 -29.88
C LEU A 286 -9.19 -5.64 -30.56
N TRP A 287 -9.87 -6.58 -29.90
CA TRP A 287 -11.04 -7.25 -30.48
C TRP A 287 -12.33 -6.49 -30.25
N LYS A 288 -12.49 -5.80 -29.12
CA LYS A 288 -13.77 -5.22 -28.69
C LYS A 288 -13.87 -3.71 -28.85
N THR A 289 -12.75 -3.02 -29.14
CA THR A 289 -12.71 -1.57 -29.30
C THR A 289 -12.09 -1.22 -30.65
N ASP A 290 -12.48 -0.06 -31.19
CA ASP A 290 -11.89 0.50 -32.42
C ASP A 290 -10.64 1.36 -32.15
N TRP A 291 -9.94 1.09 -31.04
CA TRP A 291 -8.76 1.80 -30.65
C TRP A 291 -7.55 1.47 -31.54
N ASP A 292 -6.67 2.45 -31.70
CA ASP A 292 -5.40 2.22 -32.37
C ASP A 292 -4.63 1.08 -31.69
N PRO A 293 -4.00 0.16 -32.46
CA PRO A 293 -3.33 -1.01 -31.88
C PRO A 293 -2.28 -0.69 -30.80
N GLU A 294 -1.50 0.40 -30.99
CA GLU A 294 -0.53 0.82 -29.97
C GLU A 294 -1.23 1.25 -28.69
N HIS A 295 -2.27 2.06 -28.81
CA HIS A 295 -3.05 2.53 -27.68
C HIS A 295 -3.71 1.37 -26.93
N ALA A 296 -4.34 0.43 -27.62
CA ALA A 296 -4.99 -0.74 -27.02
C ALA A 296 -4.00 -1.64 -26.26
N ILE A 297 -2.79 -1.86 -26.81
CA ILE A 297 -1.74 -2.65 -26.13
C ILE A 297 -1.22 -1.92 -24.91
N ARG A 298 -0.88 -0.63 -25.03
CA ARG A 298 -0.37 0.19 -23.93
C ARG A 298 -1.37 0.25 -22.79
N GLU A 299 -2.64 0.52 -23.09
CA GLU A 299 -3.73 0.60 -22.12
C GLU A 299 -3.97 -0.73 -21.42
N GLY A 300 -3.96 -1.85 -22.17
CA GLY A 300 -4.09 -3.18 -21.60
C GLY A 300 -2.95 -3.51 -20.62
N ILE A 301 -1.71 -3.15 -20.94
CA ILE A 301 -0.57 -3.34 -20.04
C ILE A 301 -0.67 -2.39 -18.84
N PHE A 302 -0.99 -1.11 -19.08
CA PHE A 302 -1.08 -0.08 -18.04
C PHE A 302 -2.11 -0.46 -16.97
N SER A 303 -3.34 -0.79 -17.38
CA SER A 303 -4.43 -1.13 -16.47
C SER A 303 -4.12 -2.40 -15.64
N ILE A 304 -3.55 -3.44 -16.26
CA ILE A 304 -3.17 -4.67 -15.55
C ILE A 304 -2.06 -4.41 -14.53
N VAL A 305 -1.00 -3.68 -14.94
CA VAL A 305 0.11 -3.38 -14.02
C VAL A 305 -0.36 -2.49 -12.88
N SER A 306 -1.19 -1.48 -13.16
CA SER A 306 -1.77 -0.61 -12.15
C SER A 306 -2.58 -1.39 -11.11
N VAL A 307 -3.43 -2.32 -11.56
CA VAL A 307 -4.28 -3.13 -10.67
C VAL A 307 -3.45 -4.15 -9.87
N VAL A 308 -2.57 -4.91 -10.52
CA VAL A 308 -1.77 -5.95 -9.84
C VAL A 308 -0.76 -5.34 -8.86
N SER A 309 -0.21 -4.17 -9.17
CA SER A 309 0.64 -3.43 -8.23
C SER A 309 -0.15 -2.69 -7.15
N CYS A 310 -1.48 -2.63 -7.24
CA CYS A 310 -2.37 -1.82 -6.40
C CYS A 310 -2.01 -0.32 -6.46
N THR A 311 -1.59 0.20 -7.61
CA THR A 311 -1.24 1.61 -7.74
C THR A 311 -2.48 2.48 -7.90
N GLY A 312 -3.47 2.05 -8.67
CA GLY A 312 -4.70 2.83 -8.84
C GLY A 312 -4.59 4.02 -9.81
N LEU A 313 -3.55 4.11 -10.63
CA LEU A 313 -3.52 5.03 -11.76
C LEU A 313 -4.32 4.44 -12.92
N SER A 314 -5.07 5.28 -13.64
CA SER A 314 -5.81 4.90 -14.83
C SER A 314 -5.43 5.82 -15.99
N ALA A 315 -5.21 5.25 -17.17
CA ALA A 315 -4.97 6.01 -18.39
C ALA A 315 -6.27 6.18 -19.20
N SER A 316 -7.36 5.50 -18.84
CA SER A 316 -8.70 5.67 -19.40
C SER A 316 -9.74 5.54 -18.28
N GLU A 317 -10.91 6.11 -18.48
CA GLU A 317 -12.02 5.93 -17.54
C GLU A 317 -12.38 4.44 -17.39
N PHE A 318 -12.49 3.97 -16.15
CA PHE A 318 -12.77 2.57 -15.86
C PHE A 318 -14.10 2.07 -16.48
N ASN A 319 -15.06 2.98 -16.66
CA ASN A 319 -16.35 2.70 -17.29
C ASN A 319 -16.27 2.56 -18.82
N SER A 320 -15.17 3.03 -19.45
CA SER A 320 -14.98 2.90 -20.91
C SER A 320 -14.51 1.50 -21.33
N TYR A 321 -14.07 0.68 -20.39
CA TYR A 321 -13.61 -0.67 -20.71
C TYR A 321 -14.77 -1.64 -20.98
N PRO A 322 -14.60 -2.58 -21.93
CA PRO A 322 -15.51 -3.71 -22.06
C PRO A 322 -15.68 -4.47 -20.73
N VAL A 323 -16.90 -4.93 -20.45
CA VAL A 323 -17.26 -5.61 -19.18
C VAL A 323 -16.30 -6.75 -18.82
N ALA A 324 -15.81 -7.49 -19.85
CA ALA A 324 -14.83 -8.58 -19.63
C ALA A 324 -13.53 -8.06 -19.00
N ILE A 325 -13.02 -6.91 -19.44
CA ILE A 325 -11.80 -6.31 -18.91
C ILE A 325 -12.04 -5.79 -17.51
N SER A 326 -13.10 -5.04 -17.27
CA SER A 326 -13.46 -4.54 -15.93
C SER A 326 -13.60 -5.70 -14.93
N THR A 327 -14.14 -6.86 -15.37
CA THR A 327 -14.23 -8.07 -14.54
C THR A 327 -12.84 -8.65 -14.22
N ILE A 328 -11.94 -8.72 -15.20
CA ILE A 328 -10.56 -9.18 -14.99
C ILE A 328 -9.84 -8.25 -14.01
N LEU A 329 -9.90 -6.92 -14.21
CA LEU A 329 -9.30 -5.93 -13.34
C LEU A 329 -9.83 -6.06 -11.91
N PHE A 330 -11.14 -6.24 -11.77
CA PHE A 330 -11.79 -6.43 -10.48
C PHE A 330 -11.27 -7.67 -9.73
N ILE A 331 -11.11 -8.81 -10.42
CA ILE A 331 -10.55 -10.04 -9.82
C ILE A 331 -9.08 -9.83 -9.43
N LEU A 332 -8.30 -9.20 -10.29
CA LEU A 332 -6.88 -8.97 -10.06
C LEU A 332 -6.60 -7.96 -8.92
N MET A 333 -7.55 -7.08 -8.61
CA MET A 333 -7.44 -6.12 -7.50
C MET A 333 -7.18 -6.79 -6.15
N PHE A 334 -7.65 -8.02 -5.94
CA PHE A 334 -7.41 -8.79 -4.71
C PHE A 334 -6.00 -9.34 -4.59
N VAL A 335 -5.30 -9.53 -5.73
CA VAL A 335 -4.04 -10.26 -5.75
C VAL A 335 -2.92 -9.48 -5.07
N GLY A 336 -2.73 -8.23 -5.45
CA GLY A 336 -1.64 -7.39 -4.94
C GLY A 336 -0.26 -7.78 -5.48
N GLY A 337 0.79 -7.06 -5.09
CA GLY A 337 2.17 -7.32 -5.50
C GLY A 337 2.91 -8.34 -4.64
N CYS A 338 4.25 -8.31 -4.71
CA CYS A 338 5.12 -9.18 -3.92
C CYS A 338 5.16 -8.80 -2.44
N SER A 339 5.48 -9.77 -1.59
CA SER A 339 5.76 -9.53 -0.17
C SER A 339 6.97 -8.61 0.00
N GLY A 340 6.85 -7.61 0.89
CA GLY A 340 7.89 -6.60 1.06
C GLY A 340 8.02 -5.60 -0.09
N SER A 341 6.94 -5.40 -0.87
CA SER A 341 6.72 -4.28 -1.79
C SER A 341 5.86 -3.20 -1.14
N THR A 342 5.71 -2.06 -1.80
CA THR A 342 4.79 -0.98 -1.36
C THR A 342 3.32 -1.30 -1.62
N SER A 343 3.00 -2.29 -2.47
CA SER A 343 1.63 -2.61 -2.88
C SER A 343 0.75 -3.11 -1.72
N GLY A 344 -0.56 -2.97 -1.86
CA GLY A 344 -1.58 -3.54 -0.98
C GLY A 344 -1.99 -4.98 -1.36
N GLY A 345 -3.25 -5.33 -1.08
CA GLY A 345 -3.84 -6.62 -1.45
C GLY A 345 -3.40 -7.80 -0.60
N ILE A 346 -3.82 -9.01 -1.01
CA ILE A 346 -3.55 -10.27 -0.30
C ILE A 346 -2.08 -10.67 -0.41
N LYS A 347 -1.35 -10.23 -1.42
CA LYS A 347 0.03 -10.57 -1.80
C LYS A 347 0.16 -11.92 -2.53
N ILE A 348 0.95 -11.91 -3.59
CA ILE A 348 1.14 -13.06 -4.49
C ILE A 348 1.64 -14.32 -3.77
N PHE A 349 2.55 -14.18 -2.78
CA PHE A 349 3.07 -15.37 -2.09
C PHE A 349 1.97 -16.21 -1.42
N ARG A 350 0.88 -15.55 -0.94
CA ARG A 350 -0.24 -16.26 -0.31
C ARG A 350 -1.02 -17.07 -1.35
N PHE A 351 -1.19 -16.54 -2.55
CA PHE A 351 -1.80 -17.30 -3.66
C PHE A 351 -0.92 -18.47 -4.11
N VAL A 352 0.39 -18.28 -4.21
CA VAL A 352 1.32 -19.37 -4.53
C VAL A 352 1.20 -20.50 -3.50
N ILE A 353 1.15 -20.16 -2.21
CA ILE A 353 0.95 -21.17 -1.14
C ILE A 353 -0.43 -21.81 -1.24
N LEU A 354 -1.49 -21.03 -1.50
CA LEU A 354 -2.85 -21.54 -1.68
C LEU A 354 -2.92 -22.57 -2.82
N PHE A 355 -2.38 -22.25 -4.00
CA PHE A 355 -2.37 -23.17 -5.13
C PHE A 355 -1.55 -24.42 -4.86
N LYS A 356 -0.43 -24.31 -4.13
CA LYS A 356 0.35 -25.49 -3.69
C LYS A 356 -0.42 -26.36 -2.70
N ASN A 357 -1.23 -25.76 -1.81
CA ASN A 357 -2.12 -26.51 -0.91
C ASN A 357 -3.20 -27.25 -1.69
N ILE A 358 -3.87 -26.58 -2.65
CA ILE A 358 -4.89 -27.22 -3.50
C ILE A 358 -4.29 -28.43 -4.22
N ARG A 359 -3.13 -28.26 -4.85
CA ARG A 359 -2.44 -29.36 -5.53
C ARG A 359 -2.07 -30.49 -4.57
N LEU A 360 -1.57 -30.18 -3.39
CA LEU A 360 -1.19 -31.17 -2.38
C LEU A 360 -2.41 -31.95 -1.89
N ILE A 361 -3.56 -31.29 -1.67
CA ILE A 361 -4.80 -31.96 -1.28
C ILE A 361 -5.29 -32.89 -2.37
N LEU A 362 -5.30 -32.43 -3.63
CA LEU A 362 -5.69 -33.27 -4.78
C LEU A 362 -4.75 -34.49 -4.93
N ASP A 363 -3.45 -34.29 -4.79
CA ASP A 363 -2.47 -35.39 -4.80
C ASP A 363 -2.70 -36.37 -3.64
N SER A 364 -3.07 -35.90 -2.45
CA SER A 364 -3.31 -36.75 -1.28
C SER A 364 -4.60 -37.60 -1.40
N ILE A 365 -5.60 -37.10 -2.14
CA ILE A 365 -6.80 -37.87 -2.46
C ILE A 365 -6.47 -39.06 -3.37
N LEU A 366 -5.57 -38.83 -4.34
CA LEU A 366 -5.13 -39.88 -5.28
C LEU A 366 -4.13 -40.86 -4.66
N HIS A 367 -3.28 -40.35 -3.75
CA HIS A 367 -2.20 -41.14 -3.13
C HIS A 367 -2.17 -40.93 -1.61
N PRO A 368 -3.07 -41.56 -0.82
CA PRO A 368 -3.26 -41.29 0.61
C PRO A 368 -2.01 -41.51 1.48
N ASN A 369 -1.13 -42.42 1.07
CA ASN A 369 0.09 -42.78 1.82
C ASN A 369 1.29 -41.87 1.51
N HIS A 370 1.14 -40.89 0.61
CA HIS A 370 2.23 -40.04 0.17
C HIS A 370 2.33 -38.76 1.02
N ILE A 371 3.27 -38.70 1.96
CA ILE A 371 3.50 -37.55 2.80
C ILE A 371 4.34 -36.50 2.07
N LYS A 372 3.72 -35.45 1.53
CA LYS A 372 4.40 -34.31 0.93
C LYS A 372 4.34 -33.09 1.85
N LYS A 373 5.44 -32.34 1.94
CA LYS A 373 5.48 -31.02 2.62
C LYS A 373 5.51 -29.92 1.59
N ILE A 374 4.79 -28.83 1.87
CA ILE A 374 4.79 -27.66 0.99
C ILE A 374 6.15 -26.97 1.09
N LYS A 375 6.74 -26.67 -0.06
CA LYS A 375 7.99 -25.90 -0.18
C LYS A 375 7.68 -24.55 -0.84
N PHE A 376 8.36 -23.51 -0.37
CA PHE A 376 8.36 -22.18 -0.99
C PHE A 376 9.82 -21.70 -1.05
N ASN A 377 10.28 -21.27 -2.22
CA ASN A 377 11.68 -20.96 -2.48
C ASN A 377 12.63 -22.05 -1.95
N GLU A 378 12.34 -23.34 -2.31
CA GLU A 378 13.07 -24.55 -1.91
C GLU A 378 13.01 -24.89 -0.40
N LYS A 379 12.43 -24.06 0.45
CA LYS A 379 12.34 -24.26 1.90
C LYS A 379 10.97 -24.83 2.30
N VAL A 380 10.96 -25.78 3.22
CA VAL A 380 9.74 -26.37 3.76
C VAL A 380 9.01 -25.33 4.62
N ILE A 381 7.72 -25.14 4.33
CA ILE A 381 6.83 -24.28 5.11
C ILE A 381 6.36 -25.05 6.35
N ASP A 382 6.48 -24.40 7.52
CA ASP A 382 5.93 -24.92 8.78
C ASP A 382 4.39 -24.92 8.74
N ASN A 383 3.77 -25.93 9.36
CA ASN A 383 2.32 -26.11 9.34
C ASN A 383 1.57 -24.91 9.93
N ASN A 384 2.09 -24.33 11.03
CA ASN A 384 1.51 -23.11 11.62
C ASN A 384 1.49 -21.93 10.67
N MET A 385 2.57 -21.76 9.89
CA MET A 385 2.67 -20.71 8.89
C MET A 385 1.69 -20.95 7.73
N ASN A 386 1.57 -22.22 7.29
CA ASN A 386 0.64 -22.58 6.23
C ASN A 386 -0.80 -22.25 6.63
N ILE A 387 -1.23 -22.65 7.84
CA ILE A 387 -2.55 -22.34 8.39
C ILE A 387 -2.76 -20.82 8.49
N THR A 388 -1.76 -20.06 8.97
CA THR A 388 -1.85 -18.60 9.06
C THR A 388 -2.09 -17.94 7.71
N VAL A 389 -1.42 -18.41 6.64
CA VAL A 389 -1.61 -17.89 5.28
C VAL A 389 -3.02 -18.18 4.76
N LEU A 390 -3.51 -19.41 4.92
CA LEU A 390 -4.87 -19.78 4.49
C LEU A 390 -5.94 -19.02 5.26
N LEU A 391 -5.78 -18.90 6.57
CA LEU A 391 -6.68 -18.12 7.42
C LEU A 391 -6.69 -16.64 7.04
N PHE A 392 -5.55 -16.07 6.66
CA PHE A 392 -5.50 -14.68 6.19
C PHE A 392 -6.39 -14.46 4.97
N ILE A 393 -6.29 -15.33 3.95
CA ILE A 393 -7.10 -15.23 2.74
C ILE A 393 -8.58 -15.33 3.08
N PHE A 394 -8.95 -16.29 3.94
CA PHE A 394 -10.33 -16.44 4.42
C PHE A 394 -10.84 -15.19 5.13
N LEU A 395 -10.08 -14.66 6.08
CA LEU A 395 -10.44 -13.45 6.83
C LEU A 395 -10.53 -12.23 5.92
N TYR A 396 -9.64 -12.12 4.93
CA TYR A 396 -9.67 -11.01 3.98
C TYR A 396 -10.99 -11.00 3.19
N VAL A 397 -11.38 -12.14 2.61
CA VAL A 397 -12.65 -12.27 1.88
C VAL A 397 -13.84 -12.03 2.81
N LEU A 398 -13.80 -12.57 4.03
CA LEU A 398 -14.85 -12.37 5.03
C LEU A 398 -15.02 -10.89 5.38
N MET A 399 -13.93 -10.14 5.57
CA MET A 399 -13.98 -8.70 5.86
C MET A 399 -14.54 -7.90 4.70
N VAL A 400 -14.19 -8.26 3.45
CA VAL A 400 -14.79 -7.63 2.27
C VAL A 400 -16.30 -7.88 2.24
N LEU A 401 -16.76 -9.10 2.48
CA LEU A 401 -18.19 -9.44 2.49
C LEU A 401 -18.95 -8.70 3.60
N ILE A 402 -18.42 -8.72 4.84
CA ILE A 402 -19.06 -8.03 5.98
C ILE A 402 -19.10 -6.52 5.72
N GLY A 403 -17.99 -5.91 5.29
CA GLY A 403 -17.94 -4.49 4.99
C GLY A 403 -18.94 -4.09 3.91
N SER A 404 -19.04 -4.88 2.83
CA SER A 404 -20.00 -4.64 1.74
C SER A 404 -21.43 -4.73 2.24
N LEU A 405 -21.78 -5.72 3.06
CA LEU A 405 -23.11 -5.82 3.65
C LEU A 405 -23.45 -4.58 4.50
N ILE A 406 -22.48 -4.08 5.29
CA ILE A 406 -22.71 -2.88 6.10
C ILE A 406 -23.00 -1.67 5.20
N LEU A 407 -22.26 -1.50 4.08
CA LEU A 407 -22.52 -0.41 3.14
C LEU A 407 -23.88 -0.53 2.47
N VAL A 408 -24.30 -1.74 2.10
CA VAL A 408 -25.65 -1.99 1.56
C VAL A 408 -26.73 -1.60 2.55
N PHE A 409 -26.58 -1.92 3.85
CA PHE A 409 -27.50 -1.47 4.90
C PHE A 409 -27.53 0.06 5.06
N LEU A 410 -26.46 0.74 4.68
CA LEU A 410 -26.39 2.22 4.65
C LEU A 410 -26.94 2.83 3.35
N GLY A 411 -27.50 2.00 2.44
CA GLY A 411 -28.19 2.44 1.23
C GLY A 411 -27.32 2.54 -0.03
N ILE A 412 -26.09 2.00 0.00
CA ILE A 412 -25.23 1.92 -1.20
C ILE A 412 -25.63 0.69 -2.03
N ASP A 413 -25.64 0.83 -3.36
CA ASP A 413 -25.88 -0.31 -4.26
C ASP A 413 -24.89 -1.44 -4.02
N GLY A 414 -25.35 -2.69 -4.10
CA GLY A 414 -24.54 -3.86 -3.74
C GLY A 414 -23.25 -3.99 -4.56
N LYS A 415 -23.28 -3.65 -5.85
CA LYS A 415 -22.12 -3.68 -6.72
C LYS A 415 -21.11 -2.59 -6.34
N GLU A 416 -21.58 -1.38 -6.09
CA GLU A 416 -20.75 -0.27 -5.64
C GLU A 416 -20.18 -0.52 -4.25
N ALA A 417 -20.99 -1.01 -3.31
CA ALA A 417 -20.57 -1.35 -1.96
C ALA A 417 -19.43 -2.38 -1.95
N PHE A 418 -19.58 -3.46 -2.73
CA PHE A 418 -18.56 -4.50 -2.82
C PHE A 418 -17.26 -3.97 -3.44
N ASN A 419 -17.35 -3.16 -4.48
CA ASN A 419 -16.18 -2.53 -5.10
C ASN A 419 -15.50 -1.54 -4.14
N ALA A 420 -16.23 -0.64 -3.49
CA ALA A 420 -15.67 0.35 -2.59
C ALA A 420 -14.92 -0.28 -1.41
N ILE A 421 -15.45 -1.37 -0.81
CA ILE A 421 -14.76 -2.11 0.25
C ILE A 421 -13.54 -2.87 -0.30
N ALA A 422 -13.68 -3.55 -1.44
CA ALA A 422 -12.58 -4.29 -2.05
C ALA A 422 -11.41 -3.35 -2.42
N MET A 423 -11.70 -2.20 -3.00
CA MET A 423 -10.76 -1.13 -3.30
C MET A 423 -10.05 -0.63 -2.02
N SER A 424 -10.82 -0.33 -0.97
CA SER A 424 -10.27 0.16 0.29
C SER A 424 -9.36 -0.88 0.95
N MET A 425 -9.75 -2.15 0.97
CA MET A 425 -8.97 -3.25 1.54
C MET A 425 -7.69 -3.56 0.73
N SER A 426 -7.75 -3.43 -0.60
CA SER A 426 -6.60 -3.68 -1.48
C SER A 426 -5.66 -2.48 -1.62
N SER A 427 -6.06 -1.29 -1.13
CA SER A 427 -5.34 -0.02 -1.34
C SER A 427 -5.16 0.30 -2.84
N PHE A 428 -6.22 0.16 -3.64
CA PHE A 428 -6.14 0.31 -5.09
C PHE A 428 -6.59 1.70 -5.59
N GLY A 429 -7.48 2.38 -4.89
CA GLY A 429 -7.88 3.78 -5.14
C GLY A 429 -8.94 4.04 -6.21
N ILE A 430 -9.17 3.14 -7.15
CA ILE A 430 -10.18 3.32 -8.21
C ILE A 430 -11.50 2.66 -7.83
N THR A 431 -12.62 3.41 -7.95
CA THR A 431 -13.98 2.91 -7.70
C THR A 431 -14.83 2.96 -8.96
N PHE A 432 -15.95 2.19 -8.97
CA PHE A 432 -17.00 2.32 -9.98
C PHE A 432 -18.02 3.44 -9.66
N GLY A 433 -17.98 4.00 -8.45
CA GLY A 433 -18.87 5.06 -7.99
C GLY A 433 -18.12 6.33 -7.60
N ASP A 434 -18.85 7.43 -7.50
CA ASP A 434 -18.32 8.71 -7.02
C ASP A 434 -18.29 8.74 -5.48
N LEU A 435 -17.09 8.67 -4.91
CA LEU A 435 -16.87 8.70 -3.46
C LEU A 435 -17.34 10.01 -2.81
N SER A 436 -17.43 11.10 -3.58
CA SER A 436 -17.88 12.40 -3.08
C SER A 436 -19.36 12.40 -2.68
N THR A 437 -20.15 11.49 -3.24
CA THR A 437 -21.57 11.34 -2.94
C THR A 437 -21.87 10.52 -1.69
N TYR A 438 -20.87 9.81 -1.17
CA TYR A 438 -21.06 8.89 -0.04
C TYR A 438 -21.24 9.65 1.29
N SER A 439 -22.15 9.13 2.11
CA SER A 439 -22.40 9.70 3.44
C SER A 439 -21.21 9.54 4.38
N THR A 440 -21.11 10.41 5.39
CA THR A 440 -20.05 10.39 6.41
C THR A 440 -19.80 9.01 7.03
N PRO A 441 -20.82 8.22 7.47
CA PRO A 441 -20.58 6.88 8.01
C PRO A 441 -19.91 5.94 7.01
N VAL A 442 -20.31 6.00 5.73
CA VAL A 442 -19.72 5.18 4.65
C VAL A 442 -18.23 5.53 4.48
N ARG A 443 -17.89 6.82 4.39
CA ARG A 443 -16.49 7.28 4.28
C ARG A 443 -15.63 6.80 5.46
N MET A 444 -16.16 6.85 6.68
CA MET A 444 -15.44 6.38 7.88
C MET A 444 -15.21 4.85 7.87
N ILE A 445 -16.18 4.07 7.36
CA ILE A 445 -16.01 2.61 7.19
C ILE A 445 -14.92 2.33 6.14
N LEU A 446 -14.90 3.06 5.03
CA LEU A 446 -13.84 2.94 4.02
C LEU A 446 -12.47 3.27 4.60
N CYS A 447 -12.34 4.35 5.40
CA CYS A 447 -11.11 4.68 6.13
C CYS A 447 -10.64 3.53 7.03
N PHE A 448 -11.56 2.91 7.77
CA PHE A 448 -11.26 1.76 8.59
C PHE A 448 -10.76 0.57 7.75
N CYS A 449 -11.40 0.29 6.62
CA CYS A 449 -11.01 -0.77 5.70
C CYS A 449 -9.63 -0.51 5.05
N MET A 450 -9.30 0.74 4.68
CA MET A 450 -7.98 1.11 4.16
C MET A 450 -6.88 0.83 5.20
N ILE A 451 -7.09 1.23 6.46
CA ILE A 451 -6.14 0.97 7.55
C ILE A 451 -6.04 -0.53 7.83
N LEU A 452 -7.16 -1.25 7.83
CA LEU A 452 -7.20 -2.70 8.06
C LEU A 452 -6.42 -3.46 6.98
N GLY A 453 -6.63 -3.12 5.71
CA GLY A 453 -5.91 -3.71 4.57
C GLY A 453 -4.42 -3.44 4.67
N ARG A 454 -4.04 -2.20 4.97
CA ARG A 454 -2.64 -1.76 5.06
C ARG A 454 -1.87 -2.42 6.21
N LEU A 455 -2.52 -2.68 7.33
CA LEU A 455 -1.95 -3.35 8.50
C LEU A 455 -1.95 -4.89 8.39
N GLU A 456 -2.33 -5.45 7.24
CA GLU A 456 -2.42 -6.90 7.03
C GLU A 456 -3.37 -7.61 8.03
N ILE A 457 -4.49 -7.00 8.36
CA ILE A 457 -5.64 -7.52 9.12
C ILE A 457 -5.29 -7.97 10.56
N TYR A 458 -4.30 -8.87 10.75
CA TYR A 458 -3.99 -9.48 12.05
C TYR A 458 -3.69 -8.48 13.18
N PRO A 459 -2.84 -7.45 13.00
CA PRO A 459 -2.55 -6.48 14.07
C PRO A 459 -3.81 -5.79 14.59
N MET A 460 -4.76 -5.51 13.71
CA MET A 460 -6.00 -4.84 14.07
C MET A 460 -7.00 -5.80 14.73
N LEU A 461 -7.20 -7.00 14.17
CA LEU A 461 -8.13 -7.99 14.74
C LEU A 461 -7.72 -8.45 16.15
N ILE A 462 -6.42 -8.60 16.41
CA ILE A 462 -5.92 -9.01 17.74
C ILE A 462 -6.32 -8.01 18.82
N LEU A 463 -6.42 -6.70 18.50
CA LEU A 463 -6.84 -5.68 19.48
C LEU A 463 -8.31 -5.83 19.91
N PHE A 464 -9.16 -6.40 19.06
CA PHE A 464 -10.57 -6.66 19.39
C PHE A 464 -10.76 -7.92 20.25
N MET A 465 -9.71 -8.75 20.43
CA MET A 465 -9.80 -9.94 21.27
C MET A 465 -9.73 -9.58 22.76
N PRO A 466 -10.72 -10.00 23.62
CA PRO A 466 -10.69 -9.72 25.06
C PRO A 466 -9.44 -10.22 25.77
N ASN A 467 -8.88 -11.34 25.30
CA ASN A 467 -7.66 -11.94 25.86
C ASN A 467 -6.39 -11.09 25.61
N PHE A 468 -6.43 -10.16 24.66
CA PHE A 468 -5.33 -9.21 24.43
C PHE A 468 -5.14 -8.28 25.64
N TRP A 469 -6.24 -7.82 26.23
CA TRP A 469 -6.26 -6.85 27.33
C TRP A 469 -6.07 -7.48 28.72
N LYS A 470 -6.26 -8.78 28.85
CA LYS A 470 -6.02 -9.48 30.12
C LYS A 470 -4.51 -9.47 30.44
N LYS A 471 -4.16 -9.15 31.70
CA LYS A 471 -2.81 -9.37 32.23
C LYS A 471 -2.58 -10.88 32.28
N LEU A 472 -1.52 -11.36 31.66
CA LEU A 472 -0.94 -12.69 31.89
C LEU A 472 -0.23 -12.68 33.21
#